data_3519e6c23189f7ba23921524d4639552
#
_entry.id   3519e6c23189f7ba23921524d4639552
#
_cell.length_a   1.000
_cell.length_b   1.000
_cell.length_c   1.000
_cell.angle_alpha   90.00
_cell.angle_beta   90.00
_cell.angle_gamma   90.00
#
_symmetry.space_group_name_H-M   'P 1'
#
loop_
_entity.id
_entity.type
_entity.pdbx_description
1 polymer ?
#
loop_
_entity_poly.entity_id
_entity_poly.type
_entity_poly.pdbx_seq_one_letter_code
_entity_poly.pdbx_strand_id
1 'polypeptide(L)'
;MIKNLNLLLRNFVCLLFLLFVNLFFSQIDNEKFTVVLDAGHGGKDPGNRGNGYYEKNIALSIALKIGKELEKRNDIKIIYTRKTDVFVDLFKRAQIANKAKADLFISIHCDAHNSNAYGAGTFVLGLHANQRNFEIAKKENSVIFKEKNYEQNYGGFNPNNPESVISLVLMQEEYLDQSIVAANLIQEFFTKNLKRKNRTVKQAGFIVLKYTYMPSVLVETGFLTNKNEGKYLN
;
A
#
# COMPACT_ATOMS: atom_id res chain seq x y z
N MET A 1 -13.35 -28.99 62.28
CA MET A 1 -12.20 -29.27 61.40
C MET A 1 -12.56 -29.23 59.93
N ILE A 2 -13.60 -29.91 59.47
CA ILE A 2 -14.00 -29.96 58.01
C ILE A 2 -14.39 -28.60 57.43
N LYS A 3 -15.08 -27.72 58.16
CA LYS A 3 -15.49 -26.35 57.66
C LYS A 3 -14.28 -25.48 57.32
N ASN A 4 -13.21 -25.54 58.09
CA ASN A 4 -12.03 -24.72 57.87
C ASN A 4 -11.20 -25.27 56.66
N LEU A 5 -11.23 -26.57 56.42
CA LEU A 5 -10.58 -27.18 55.27
C LEU A 5 -11.26 -26.76 53.96
N ASN A 6 -12.59 -26.73 53.93
CA ASN A 6 -13.35 -26.28 52.76
C ASN A 6 -13.14 -24.78 52.47
N LEU A 7 -12.95 -23.97 53.49
CA LEU A 7 -12.67 -22.54 53.35
C LEU A 7 -11.28 -22.30 52.75
N LEU A 8 -10.26 -23.06 53.23
CA LEU A 8 -8.88 -23.02 52.71
C LEU A 8 -8.83 -23.49 51.27
N LEU A 9 -9.53 -24.57 50.92
CA LEU A 9 -9.57 -25.10 49.55
C LEU A 9 -10.22 -24.10 48.58
N ARG A 10 -11.32 -23.48 49.00
CA ARG A 10 -12.03 -22.44 48.22
C ARG A 10 -11.14 -21.22 47.97
N ASN A 11 -10.41 -20.77 48.99
CA ASN A 11 -9.51 -19.61 48.85
C ASN A 11 -8.31 -19.94 47.96
N PHE A 12 -7.80 -21.19 48.06
CA PHE A 12 -6.70 -21.66 47.17
C PHE A 12 -7.15 -21.74 45.71
N VAL A 13 -8.36 -22.25 45.43
CA VAL A 13 -8.93 -22.29 44.07
C VAL A 13 -9.14 -20.90 43.53
N CYS A 14 -9.65 -19.95 44.34
CA CYS A 14 -9.80 -18.54 43.93
C CYS A 14 -8.45 -17.90 43.62
N LEU A 15 -7.41 -18.18 44.40
CA LEU A 15 -6.06 -17.67 44.17
C LEU A 15 -5.45 -18.21 42.88
N LEU A 16 -5.62 -19.53 42.62
CA LEU A 16 -5.22 -20.14 41.36
C LEU A 16 -5.94 -19.56 40.16
N PHE A 17 -7.25 -19.31 40.27
CA PHE A 17 -8.05 -18.69 39.24
C PHE A 17 -7.59 -17.25 38.93
N LEU A 18 -7.29 -16.45 39.97
CA LEU A 18 -6.72 -15.11 39.79
C LEU A 18 -5.36 -15.11 39.16
N LEU A 19 -4.49 -16.07 39.49
CA LEU A 19 -3.20 -16.24 38.84
C LEU A 19 -3.34 -16.65 37.37
N PHE A 20 -4.29 -17.52 37.07
CA PHE A 20 -4.57 -17.98 35.71
C PHE A 20 -5.13 -16.84 34.84
N VAL A 21 -6.03 -16.02 35.38
CA VAL A 21 -6.56 -14.84 34.68
C VAL A 21 -5.46 -13.85 34.37
N ASN A 22 -4.51 -13.60 35.29
CA ASN A 22 -3.39 -12.69 35.03
C ASN A 22 -2.43 -13.23 33.94
N LEU A 23 -2.29 -14.54 33.78
CA LEU A 23 -1.48 -15.12 32.70
C LEU A 23 -2.11 -14.87 31.32
N PHE A 24 -3.45 -14.85 31.22
CA PHE A 24 -4.11 -14.50 29.95
C PHE A 24 -4.06 -13.02 29.62
N PHE A 25 -4.09 -12.12 30.61
CA PHE A 25 -3.95 -10.69 30.39
C PHE A 25 -2.51 -10.25 30.06
N SER A 26 -1.51 -11.07 30.39
CA SER A 26 -0.09 -10.78 30.11
C SER A 26 0.31 -11.01 28.64
N GLN A 27 -0.56 -11.58 27.81
CA GLN A 27 -0.27 -11.84 26.38
C GLN A 27 -1.09 -10.91 25.44
N ILE A 28 -1.34 -9.67 25.80
CA ILE A 28 -1.62 -8.67 24.79
C ILE A 28 -0.27 -8.33 24.17
N ASP A 29 0.17 -9.19 23.24
CA ASP A 29 1.22 -8.82 22.28
C ASP A 29 0.74 -7.55 21.59
N ASN A 30 1.39 -6.43 21.86
CA ASN A 30 1.18 -5.19 21.13
C ASN A 30 1.76 -5.40 19.72
N GLU A 31 1.05 -6.18 18.89
CA GLU A 31 1.42 -6.31 17.48
C GLU A 31 1.41 -4.92 16.87
N LYS A 32 2.57 -4.54 16.34
CA LYS A 32 2.73 -3.24 15.70
C LYS A 32 1.94 -3.22 14.40
N PHE A 33 1.24 -2.13 14.14
CA PHE A 33 0.59 -1.91 12.85
C PHE A 33 1.65 -1.90 11.75
N THR A 34 1.62 -2.89 10.87
CA THR A 34 2.65 -3.09 9.85
C THR A 34 2.23 -2.44 8.54
N VAL A 35 2.99 -1.43 8.11
CA VAL A 35 2.79 -0.72 6.84
C VAL A 35 3.88 -1.13 5.86
N VAL A 36 3.48 -1.54 4.65
CA VAL A 36 4.42 -1.72 3.55
C VAL A 36 4.40 -0.48 2.66
N LEU A 37 5.57 0.15 2.52
CA LEU A 37 5.81 1.24 1.59
C LEU A 37 6.44 0.68 0.32
N ASP A 38 5.70 0.75 -0.76
CA ASP A 38 6.13 0.34 -2.08
C ASP A 38 6.55 1.56 -2.90
N ALA A 39 7.84 1.69 -3.17
CA ALA A 39 8.34 2.68 -4.09
C ALA A 39 8.16 2.16 -5.52
N GLY A 40 7.27 2.73 -6.30
CA GLY A 40 7.00 2.33 -7.67
C GLY A 40 8.27 2.30 -8.54
N HIS A 41 8.26 1.44 -9.56
CA HIS A 41 9.36 1.29 -10.52
C HIS A 41 10.71 0.88 -9.88
N GLY A 42 11.85 1.22 -10.52
CA GLY A 42 13.19 0.95 -9.99
C GLY A 42 14.09 0.19 -10.98
N GLY A 43 15.41 0.36 -10.85
CA GLY A 43 16.40 -0.28 -11.69
C GLY A 43 16.20 0.02 -13.19
N LYS A 44 15.96 -1.02 -13.98
CA LYS A 44 15.69 -0.95 -15.43
C LYS A 44 14.35 -0.29 -15.80
N ASP A 45 13.46 -0.09 -14.82
CA ASP A 45 12.19 0.58 -15.02
C ASP A 45 12.23 2.00 -14.44
N PRO A 46 12.36 3.04 -15.27
CA PRO A 46 12.45 4.42 -14.82
C PRO A 46 11.11 5.02 -14.38
N GLY A 47 9.98 4.40 -14.74
CA GLY A 47 8.66 5.01 -14.66
C GLY A 47 8.48 6.19 -15.62
N ASN A 48 7.67 7.14 -15.24
CA ASN A 48 7.48 8.40 -15.94
C ASN A 48 8.78 9.23 -15.99
N ARG A 49 8.93 10.06 -17.04
CA ARG A 49 10.07 10.96 -17.22
C ARG A 49 9.59 12.35 -17.56
N GLY A 50 10.21 13.36 -16.98
CA GLY A 50 9.90 14.75 -17.29
C GLY A 50 10.81 15.72 -16.54
N ASN A 51 11.12 16.86 -17.13
CA ASN A 51 11.92 17.92 -16.53
C ASN A 51 13.29 17.47 -15.96
N GLY A 52 13.88 16.42 -16.52
CA GLY A 52 15.13 15.83 -16.02
C GLY A 52 14.96 14.85 -14.87
N TYR A 53 13.73 14.58 -14.41
CA TYR A 53 13.42 13.67 -13.33
C TYR A 53 12.95 12.30 -13.83
N TYR A 54 13.17 11.28 -13.00
CA TYR A 54 12.65 9.93 -13.17
C TYR A 54 11.72 9.60 -11.99
N GLU A 55 10.55 9.06 -12.28
CA GLU A 55 9.58 8.66 -11.27
C GLU A 55 10.17 7.71 -10.24
N LYS A 56 10.94 6.71 -10.65
CA LYS A 56 11.57 5.75 -9.75
C LYS A 56 12.39 6.40 -8.62
N ASN A 57 13.03 7.54 -8.89
CA ASN A 57 13.85 8.25 -7.91
C ASN A 57 12.98 9.04 -6.94
N ILE A 58 11.96 9.72 -7.45
CA ILE A 58 10.99 10.47 -6.66
C ILE A 58 10.21 9.52 -5.73
N ALA A 59 9.66 8.43 -6.28
CA ALA A 59 8.93 7.43 -5.52
C ALA A 59 9.78 6.84 -4.38
N LEU A 60 11.05 6.51 -4.66
CA LEU A 60 11.98 6.01 -3.65
C LEU A 60 12.25 7.04 -2.56
N SER A 61 12.54 8.29 -2.95
CA SER A 61 12.81 9.39 -2.01
C SER A 61 11.62 9.62 -1.07
N ILE A 62 10.40 9.66 -1.62
CA ILE A 62 9.17 9.86 -0.84
C ILE A 62 8.94 8.66 0.09
N ALA A 63 9.05 7.43 -0.40
CA ALA A 63 8.86 6.23 0.42
C ALA A 63 9.83 6.20 1.62
N LEU A 64 11.11 6.50 1.38
CA LEU A 64 12.12 6.53 2.45
C LEU A 64 11.87 7.66 3.46
N LYS A 65 11.44 8.85 3.01
CA LYS A 65 11.09 9.97 3.90
C LYS A 65 9.87 9.63 4.76
N ILE A 66 8.81 9.07 4.17
CA ILE A 66 7.61 8.64 4.91
C ILE A 66 7.99 7.57 5.94
N GLY A 67 8.74 6.55 5.54
CA GLY A 67 9.11 5.48 6.45
C GLY A 67 9.94 5.97 7.61
N LYS A 68 10.92 6.86 7.37
CA LYS A 68 11.74 7.47 8.42
C LYS A 68 10.88 8.25 9.44
N GLU A 69 9.81 8.92 9.01
CA GLU A 69 8.90 9.62 9.93
C GLU A 69 8.03 8.63 10.71
N LEU A 70 7.50 7.60 10.07
CA LEU A 70 6.65 6.60 10.72
C LEU A 70 7.44 5.68 11.67
N GLU A 71 8.71 5.38 11.38
CA GLU A 71 9.60 4.60 12.25
C GLU A 71 9.87 5.26 13.62
N LYS A 72 9.57 6.57 13.77
CA LYS A 72 9.61 7.25 15.08
C LYS A 72 8.50 6.82 16.03
N ARG A 73 7.47 6.15 15.52
CA ARG A 73 6.34 5.64 16.30
C ARG A 73 6.62 4.21 16.74
N ASN A 74 6.41 3.93 18.03
CA ASN A 74 6.67 2.62 18.61
C ASN A 74 5.60 1.57 18.23
N ASP A 75 4.41 2.03 17.83
CA ASP A 75 3.26 1.22 17.46
C ASP A 75 3.21 0.87 15.96
N ILE A 76 4.14 1.39 15.15
CA ILE A 76 4.21 1.14 13.70
C ILE A 76 5.49 0.37 13.35
N LYS A 77 5.34 -0.58 12.43
CA LYS A 77 6.44 -1.30 11.78
C LYS A 77 6.42 -1.00 10.29
N ILE A 78 7.55 -0.54 9.76
CA ILE A 78 7.69 -0.24 8.33
C ILE A 78 8.48 -1.31 7.61
N ILE A 79 7.94 -1.72 6.47
CA ILE A 79 8.60 -2.61 5.51
C ILE A 79 8.60 -1.92 4.16
N TYR A 80 9.70 -2.05 3.43
CA TYR A 80 9.85 -1.47 2.11
C TYR A 80 9.96 -2.58 1.06
N THR A 81 9.35 -2.40 -0.08
CA THR A 81 9.56 -3.31 -1.23
C THR A 81 10.96 -3.15 -1.82
N ARG A 82 11.50 -1.92 -1.77
CA ARG A 82 12.89 -1.60 -2.09
C ARG A 82 13.38 -0.38 -1.30
N LYS A 83 14.67 -0.36 -0.99
CA LYS A 83 15.35 0.77 -0.32
C LYS A 83 16.44 1.41 -1.20
N THR A 84 16.65 0.85 -2.39
CA THR A 84 17.66 1.29 -3.36
C THR A 84 17.06 1.30 -4.77
N ASP A 85 17.83 1.77 -5.77
CA ASP A 85 17.38 1.76 -7.17
C ASP A 85 17.53 0.37 -7.80
N VAL A 86 16.68 -0.57 -7.36
CA VAL A 86 16.59 -1.93 -7.89
C VAL A 86 15.22 -2.18 -8.49
N PHE A 87 15.16 -3.05 -9.51
CA PHE A 87 13.90 -3.50 -10.08
C PHE A 87 13.29 -4.62 -9.23
N VAL A 88 12.01 -4.46 -8.87
CA VAL A 88 11.22 -5.47 -8.14
C VAL A 88 9.97 -5.76 -8.96
N ASP A 89 9.75 -7.01 -9.33
CA ASP A 89 8.57 -7.46 -10.06
C ASP A 89 7.30 -7.10 -9.31
N LEU A 90 6.21 -6.72 -10.00
CA LEU A 90 4.96 -6.30 -9.34
C LEU A 90 4.41 -7.39 -8.42
N PHE A 91 4.45 -8.65 -8.87
CA PHE A 91 4.04 -9.78 -8.05
C PHE A 91 4.85 -9.92 -6.74
N LYS A 92 6.16 -9.69 -6.81
CA LYS A 92 7.03 -9.76 -5.62
C LYS A 92 6.74 -8.67 -4.60
N ARG A 93 6.28 -7.49 -5.03
CA ARG A 93 5.88 -6.39 -4.12
C ARG A 93 4.74 -6.84 -3.22
N ALA A 94 3.69 -7.44 -3.82
CA ALA A 94 2.58 -8.02 -3.07
C ALA A 94 3.03 -9.19 -2.16
N GLN A 95 3.93 -10.07 -2.65
CA GLN A 95 4.45 -11.16 -1.84
C GLN A 95 5.21 -10.66 -0.59
N ILE A 96 5.97 -9.57 -0.69
CA ILE A 96 6.65 -8.94 0.45
C ILE A 96 5.61 -8.52 1.49
N ALA A 97 4.54 -7.86 1.07
CA ALA A 97 3.47 -7.41 1.95
C ALA A 97 2.72 -8.57 2.61
N ASN A 98 2.35 -9.59 1.83
CA ASN A 98 1.62 -10.76 2.32
C ASN A 98 2.46 -11.58 3.30
N LYS A 99 3.75 -11.81 3.01
CA LYS A 99 4.68 -12.51 3.91
C LYS A 99 4.86 -11.77 5.23
N ALA A 100 4.82 -10.46 5.19
CA ALA A 100 4.91 -9.61 6.37
C ALA A 100 3.60 -9.57 7.17
N LYS A 101 2.50 -10.13 6.66
CA LYS A 101 1.14 -9.96 7.20
C LYS A 101 0.83 -8.49 7.46
N ALA A 102 1.10 -7.65 6.45
CA ALA A 102 0.95 -6.21 6.60
C ALA A 102 -0.53 -5.82 6.77
N ASP A 103 -0.75 -4.77 7.55
CA ASP A 103 -2.08 -4.18 7.79
C ASP A 103 -2.45 -3.14 6.73
N LEU A 104 -1.45 -2.59 6.02
CA LEU A 104 -1.65 -1.61 4.96
C LEU A 104 -0.51 -1.66 3.94
N PHE A 105 -0.87 -1.64 2.66
CA PHE A 105 0.07 -1.51 1.55
C PHE A 105 -0.13 -0.17 0.84
N ILE A 106 0.94 0.62 0.69
CA ILE A 106 0.92 1.92 0.00
C ILE A 106 1.95 1.92 -1.12
N SER A 107 1.49 1.91 -2.37
CA SER A 107 2.35 2.07 -3.55
C SER A 107 2.44 3.56 -3.92
N ILE A 108 3.66 4.06 -4.06
CA ILE A 108 3.97 5.48 -4.24
C ILE A 108 4.47 5.70 -5.66
N HIS A 109 3.76 6.57 -6.38
CA HIS A 109 3.98 6.92 -7.77
C HIS A 109 3.94 8.43 -8.00
N CYS A 110 4.30 8.87 -9.20
CA CYS A 110 4.02 10.20 -9.69
C CYS A 110 3.67 10.19 -11.18
N ASP A 111 2.50 10.73 -11.49
CA ASP A 111 1.86 10.72 -12.80
C ASP A 111 2.61 11.60 -13.81
N ALA A 112 2.29 11.42 -15.07
CA ALA A 112 2.72 12.25 -16.18
C ALA A 112 1.51 12.64 -17.05
N HIS A 113 1.56 13.81 -17.64
CA HIS A 113 0.52 14.27 -18.56
C HIS A 113 1.10 15.23 -19.60
N ASN A 114 0.52 15.24 -20.80
CA ASN A 114 0.96 16.12 -21.89
C ASN A 114 0.55 17.60 -21.69
N SER A 115 -0.40 17.85 -20.76
CA SER A 115 -0.79 19.20 -20.36
C SER A 115 -0.10 19.61 -19.05
N ASN A 116 -0.32 20.84 -18.63
CA ASN A 116 0.17 21.37 -17.35
C ASN A 116 -0.66 20.86 -16.15
N ALA A 117 -0.98 19.54 -16.12
CA ALA A 117 -1.70 18.92 -15.03
C ALA A 117 -0.90 19.00 -13.70
N TYR A 118 -1.61 19.14 -12.58
CA TYR A 118 -1.04 19.23 -11.24
C TYR A 118 -1.99 18.68 -10.17
N GLY A 119 -1.48 18.43 -8.97
CA GLY A 119 -2.24 17.91 -7.83
C GLY A 119 -2.00 16.42 -7.60
N ALA A 120 -2.53 15.90 -6.49
CA ALA A 120 -2.38 14.51 -6.08
C ALA A 120 -3.69 13.73 -6.15
N GLY A 121 -3.61 12.44 -6.42
CA GLY A 121 -4.75 11.52 -6.48
C GLY A 121 -4.41 10.18 -5.88
N THR A 122 -5.42 9.48 -5.37
CA THR A 122 -5.24 8.15 -4.79
C THR A 122 -6.12 7.15 -5.51
N PHE A 123 -5.60 5.95 -5.74
CA PHE A 123 -6.31 4.87 -6.40
C PHE A 123 -6.46 3.67 -5.47
N VAL A 124 -7.60 3.01 -5.58
CA VAL A 124 -7.83 1.66 -5.07
C VAL A 124 -8.07 0.70 -6.21
N LEU A 125 -7.92 -0.60 -5.98
CA LEU A 125 -8.22 -1.60 -7.00
C LEU A 125 -9.72 -1.58 -7.29
N GLY A 126 -10.07 -1.63 -8.56
CA GLY A 126 -11.46 -1.69 -9.01
C GLY A 126 -11.57 -1.61 -10.52
N LEU A 127 -12.81 -1.62 -11.02
CA LEU A 127 -13.07 -1.42 -12.44
C LEU A 127 -12.70 0.00 -12.85
N HIS A 128 -12.26 0.16 -14.10
CA HIS A 128 -11.95 1.48 -14.65
C HIS A 128 -13.22 2.32 -14.78
N ALA A 129 -13.30 3.42 -14.03
CA ALA A 129 -14.45 4.32 -14.11
C ALA A 129 -14.54 5.07 -15.44
N ASN A 130 -13.43 5.21 -16.17
CA ASN A 130 -13.35 5.90 -17.46
C ASN A 130 -12.04 5.52 -18.19
N GLN A 131 -11.95 5.90 -19.48
CA GLN A 131 -10.80 5.64 -20.34
C GLN A 131 -9.48 6.15 -19.75
N ARG A 132 -9.47 7.30 -19.07
CA ARG A 132 -8.26 7.84 -18.46
C ARG A 132 -7.72 6.94 -17.36
N ASN A 133 -8.58 6.44 -16.48
CA ASN A 133 -8.16 5.53 -15.42
C ASN A 133 -7.60 4.22 -16.01
N PHE A 134 -8.18 3.75 -17.11
CA PHE A 134 -7.64 2.62 -17.86
C PHE A 134 -6.23 2.90 -18.39
N GLU A 135 -6.02 4.03 -19.05
CA GLU A 135 -4.70 4.37 -19.61
C GLU A 135 -3.61 4.51 -18.53
N ILE A 136 -3.95 5.05 -17.36
CA ILE A 136 -3.02 5.12 -16.23
C ILE A 136 -2.67 3.70 -15.77
N ALA A 137 -3.68 2.87 -15.46
CA ALA A 137 -3.44 1.50 -15.01
C ALA A 137 -2.72 0.65 -16.06
N LYS A 138 -3.07 0.79 -17.34
CA LYS A 138 -2.40 0.12 -18.46
C LYS A 138 -0.91 0.43 -18.48
N LYS A 139 -0.55 1.70 -18.30
CA LYS A 139 0.84 2.15 -18.30
C LYS A 139 1.61 1.54 -17.14
N GLU A 140 1.07 1.62 -15.92
CA GLU A 140 1.70 1.06 -14.73
C GLU A 140 1.79 -0.48 -14.82
N ASN A 141 0.74 -1.14 -15.29
CA ASN A 141 0.73 -2.58 -15.47
C ASN A 141 1.69 -3.07 -16.58
N SER A 142 2.02 -2.23 -17.57
CA SER A 142 2.92 -2.61 -18.68
C SER A 142 4.32 -3.00 -18.22
N VAL A 143 4.68 -2.68 -16.98
CA VAL A 143 5.93 -3.09 -16.32
C VAL A 143 6.08 -4.61 -16.28
N ILE A 144 4.99 -5.39 -16.26
CA ILE A 144 5.05 -6.86 -16.30
C ILE A 144 5.83 -7.38 -17.49
N PHE A 145 5.79 -6.71 -18.64
CA PHE A 145 6.56 -7.10 -19.83
C PHE A 145 8.09 -6.99 -19.66
N LYS A 146 8.55 -6.34 -18.59
CA LYS A 146 9.96 -6.28 -18.21
C LYS A 146 10.35 -7.40 -17.24
N GLU A 147 9.38 -8.17 -16.76
CA GLU A 147 9.58 -9.28 -15.81
C GLU A 147 9.93 -10.57 -16.54
N LYS A 148 10.72 -11.42 -15.89
CA LYS A 148 10.93 -12.78 -16.36
C LYS A 148 9.70 -13.61 -16.01
N ASN A 149 9.20 -14.44 -16.93
CA ASN A 149 8.05 -15.33 -16.71
C ASN A 149 6.72 -14.60 -16.43
N TYR A 150 6.51 -13.40 -16.98
CA TYR A 150 5.29 -12.62 -16.73
C TYR A 150 4.01 -13.39 -17.11
N GLU A 151 4.02 -14.17 -18.19
CA GLU A 151 2.84 -14.97 -18.61
C GLU A 151 2.42 -15.96 -17.52
N GLN A 152 3.39 -16.64 -16.92
CA GLN A 152 3.17 -17.61 -15.85
C GLN A 152 2.71 -16.94 -14.55
N ASN A 153 3.31 -15.79 -14.20
CA ASN A 153 3.02 -15.08 -12.96
C ASN A 153 1.64 -14.43 -12.96
N TYR A 154 1.11 -14.05 -14.13
CA TYR A 154 -0.13 -13.26 -14.24
C TYR A 154 -1.28 -13.98 -14.94
N GLY A 155 -1.12 -15.30 -15.24
CA GLY A 155 -2.22 -16.13 -15.75
C GLY A 155 -2.84 -15.59 -17.04
N GLY A 156 -2.04 -15.06 -17.97
CA GLY A 156 -2.52 -14.51 -19.24
C GLY A 156 -3.15 -13.10 -19.15
N PHE A 157 -3.01 -12.40 -18.01
CA PHE A 157 -3.45 -11.01 -17.91
C PHE A 157 -2.79 -10.14 -18.98
N ASN A 158 -3.63 -9.41 -19.73
CA ASN A 158 -3.17 -8.48 -20.76
C ASN A 158 -3.50 -7.02 -20.34
N PRO A 159 -2.49 -6.19 -20.03
CA PRO A 159 -2.72 -4.79 -19.67
C PRO A 159 -3.42 -3.97 -20.76
N ASN A 160 -3.36 -4.41 -22.01
CA ASN A 160 -4.00 -3.73 -23.14
C ASN A 160 -5.49 -4.05 -23.28
N ASN A 161 -6.01 -5.05 -22.55
CA ASN A 161 -7.41 -5.44 -22.60
C ASN A 161 -8.14 -4.99 -21.32
N PRO A 162 -9.10 -4.03 -21.41
CA PRO A 162 -9.88 -3.58 -20.25
C PRO A 162 -10.63 -4.72 -19.53
N GLU A 163 -11.08 -5.74 -20.28
CA GLU A 163 -11.82 -6.86 -19.72
C GLU A 163 -10.97 -7.75 -18.82
N SER A 164 -9.65 -7.77 -19.02
CA SER A 164 -8.72 -8.50 -18.15
C SER A 164 -8.78 -8.04 -16.69
N VAL A 165 -9.27 -6.81 -16.45
CA VAL A 165 -9.38 -6.23 -15.09
C VAL A 165 -10.55 -6.84 -14.31
N ILE A 166 -11.57 -7.35 -14.96
CA ILE A 166 -12.76 -7.91 -14.29
C ILE A 166 -12.36 -9.04 -13.34
N SER A 167 -11.50 -9.95 -13.79
CA SER A 167 -11.01 -11.06 -12.96
C SER A 167 -10.11 -10.60 -11.80
N LEU A 168 -9.52 -9.39 -11.90
CA LEU A 168 -8.69 -8.83 -10.84
C LEU A 168 -9.55 -8.36 -9.66
N VAL A 169 -10.68 -7.75 -9.94
CA VAL A 169 -11.51 -7.06 -8.94
C VAL A 169 -12.21 -8.06 -8.02
N LEU A 170 -12.68 -9.18 -8.57
CA LEU A 170 -13.38 -10.21 -7.80
C LEU A 170 -12.57 -10.80 -6.63
N MET A 171 -11.25 -10.70 -6.68
CA MET A 171 -10.37 -11.25 -5.64
C MET A 171 -10.10 -10.28 -4.47
N GLN A 172 -10.49 -9.00 -4.58
CA GLN A 172 -10.12 -7.95 -3.63
C GLN A 172 -11.31 -7.30 -2.92
N GLU A 173 -12.50 -7.87 -3.09
CA GLU A 173 -13.75 -7.30 -2.54
C GLU A 173 -13.67 -7.16 -1.00
N GLU A 174 -13.00 -8.10 -0.33
CA GLU A 174 -12.85 -8.12 1.13
C GLU A 174 -12.14 -6.87 1.70
N TYR A 175 -11.15 -6.31 0.97
CA TYR A 175 -10.33 -5.19 1.46
C TYR A 175 -10.69 -3.84 0.84
N LEU A 176 -11.67 -3.80 -0.06
CA LEU A 176 -11.99 -2.61 -0.84
C LEU A 176 -12.46 -1.45 0.04
N ASP A 177 -13.38 -1.69 0.96
CA ASP A 177 -13.93 -0.64 1.83
C ASP A 177 -12.84 0.01 2.69
N GLN A 178 -11.96 -0.79 3.28
CA GLN A 178 -10.84 -0.30 4.08
C GLN A 178 -9.80 0.43 3.22
N SER A 179 -9.58 -0.03 1.99
CA SER A 179 -8.73 0.66 1.01
C SER A 179 -9.29 2.03 0.64
N ILE A 180 -10.61 2.14 0.45
CA ILE A 180 -11.29 3.42 0.18
C ILE A 180 -11.16 4.36 1.37
N VAL A 181 -11.30 3.87 2.60
CA VAL A 181 -11.11 4.68 3.81
C VAL A 181 -9.68 5.23 3.85
N ALA A 182 -8.67 4.38 3.67
CA ALA A 182 -7.26 4.79 3.65
C ALA A 182 -6.99 5.81 2.54
N ALA A 183 -7.51 5.57 1.33
CA ALA A 183 -7.36 6.46 0.18
C ALA A 183 -7.99 7.84 0.44
N ASN A 184 -9.18 7.88 1.05
CA ASN A 184 -9.84 9.13 1.38
C ASN A 184 -9.06 9.94 2.42
N LEU A 185 -8.53 9.30 3.46
CA LEU A 185 -7.70 9.95 4.47
C LEU A 185 -6.44 10.57 3.84
N ILE A 186 -5.74 9.82 2.99
CA ILE A 186 -4.56 10.32 2.26
C ILE A 186 -4.95 11.52 1.39
N GLN A 187 -6.06 11.42 0.66
CA GLN A 187 -6.52 12.48 -0.24
C GLN A 187 -6.94 13.74 0.52
N GLU A 188 -7.55 13.57 1.68
CA GLU A 188 -7.90 14.67 2.59
C GLU A 188 -6.65 15.40 3.08
N PHE A 189 -5.60 14.69 3.50
CA PHE A 189 -4.33 15.27 3.91
C PHE A 189 -3.65 16.04 2.77
N PHE A 190 -3.62 15.51 1.55
CA PHE A 190 -3.12 16.25 0.39
C PHE A 190 -3.84 17.58 0.20
N THR A 191 -5.16 17.58 0.38
CA THR A 191 -5.99 18.76 0.14
C THR A 191 -5.92 19.76 1.30
N LYS A 192 -6.19 19.29 2.52
CA LYS A 192 -6.33 20.15 3.71
C LYS A 192 -4.98 20.62 4.28
N ASN A 193 -3.99 19.71 4.33
CA ASN A 193 -2.71 20.01 4.98
C ASN A 193 -1.67 20.51 3.97
N LEU A 194 -1.51 19.83 2.84
CA LEU A 194 -0.51 20.19 1.83
C LEU A 194 -1.04 21.15 0.76
N LYS A 195 -2.33 21.54 0.83
CA LYS A 195 -2.99 22.47 -0.12
C LYS A 195 -2.82 22.05 -1.59
N ARG A 196 -2.70 20.74 -1.82
CA ARG A 196 -2.58 20.18 -3.16
C ARG A 196 -3.95 20.18 -3.85
N LYS A 197 -3.97 20.34 -5.17
CA LYS A 197 -5.20 20.16 -5.94
C LYS A 197 -5.70 18.73 -5.77
N ASN A 198 -6.96 18.60 -5.34
CA ASN A 198 -7.61 17.32 -5.16
C ASN A 198 -7.91 16.68 -6.51
N ARG A 199 -7.30 15.51 -6.78
CA ARG A 199 -7.57 14.69 -7.97
C ARG A 199 -8.48 13.50 -7.65
N THR A 200 -9.06 13.47 -6.47
CA THR A 200 -10.01 12.49 -5.92
C THR A 200 -9.45 11.08 -5.71
N VAL A 201 -10.21 10.26 -4.99
CA VAL A 201 -10.05 8.82 -4.96
C VAL A 201 -10.68 8.23 -6.22
N LYS A 202 -10.04 7.25 -6.82
CA LYS A 202 -10.45 6.60 -8.08
C LYS A 202 -10.27 5.10 -7.99
N GLN A 203 -10.96 4.38 -8.86
CA GLN A 203 -10.77 2.95 -9.05
C GLN A 203 -10.11 2.67 -10.39
N ALA A 204 -9.14 1.73 -10.37
CA ALA A 204 -8.52 1.21 -11.58
C ALA A 204 -7.84 -0.14 -11.31
N GLY A 205 -7.65 -0.93 -12.36
CA GLY A 205 -7.13 -2.30 -12.28
C GLY A 205 -5.61 -2.37 -12.19
N PHE A 206 -5.03 -1.92 -11.09
CA PHE A 206 -3.58 -2.01 -10.87
C PHE A 206 -3.17 -3.40 -10.40
N ILE A 207 -2.26 -4.05 -11.15
CA ILE A 207 -1.71 -5.36 -10.79
C ILE A 207 -0.98 -5.32 -9.45
N VAL A 208 -0.27 -4.26 -9.13
CA VAL A 208 0.47 -4.14 -7.88
C VAL A 208 -0.43 -4.24 -6.65
N LEU A 209 -1.71 -3.86 -6.78
CA LEU A 209 -2.70 -3.96 -5.72
C LEU A 209 -3.46 -5.31 -5.73
N LYS A 210 -3.49 -6.02 -6.86
CA LYS A 210 -4.30 -7.25 -7.04
C LYS A 210 -3.97 -8.35 -6.06
N TYR A 211 -2.68 -8.59 -5.84
CA TYR A 211 -2.20 -9.76 -5.10
C TYR A 211 -1.91 -9.48 -3.64
N THR A 212 -2.27 -8.30 -3.14
CA THR A 212 -2.16 -7.94 -1.73
C THR A 212 -3.35 -8.50 -0.95
N TYR A 213 -3.12 -9.04 0.24
CA TYR A 213 -4.15 -9.59 1.13
C TYR A 213 -4.37 -8.68 2.35
N MET A 214 -4.46 -7.38 2.08
CA MET A 214 -4.71 -6.31 3.06
C MET A 214 -5.24 -5.07 2.33
N PRO A 215 -5.78 -4.08 3.05
CA PRO A 215 -6.08 -2.76 2.49
C PRO A 215 -4.90 -2.19 1.71
N SER A 216 -5.14 -1.76 0.48
CA SER A 216 -4.07 -1.34 -0.42
C SER A 216 -4.45 -0.15 -1.29
N VAL A 217 -3.52 0.79 -1.44
CA VAL A 217 -3.70 2.01 -2.22
C VAL A 217 -2.49 2.30 -3.11
N LEU A 218 -2.74 2.94 -4.26
CA LEU A 218 -1.69 3.54 -5.09
C LEU A 218 -1.86 5.05 -5.06
N VAL A 219 -0.79 5.75 -4.72
CA VAL A 219 -0.79 7.20 -4.52
C VAL A 219 0.00 7.87 -5.64
N GLU A 220 -0.69 8.66 -6.44
CA GLU A 220 -0.10 9.58 -7.41
C GLU A 220 0.19 10.91 -6.73
N THR A 221 1.44 11.10 -6.33
CA THR A 221 1.86 12.22 -5.50
C THR A 221 1.88 13.56 -6.24
N GLY A 222 1.81 13.55 -7.57
CA GLY A 222 1.79 14.72 -8.45
C GLY A 222 2.19 14.37 -9.87
N PHE A 223 2.41 15.38 -10.70
CA PHE A 223 2.74 15.24 -12.12
C PHE A 223 4.17 15.70 -12.39
N LEU A 224 5.09 14.77 -12.52
CA LEU A 224 6.52 15.11 -12.74
C LEU A 224 6.79 15.85 -14.06
N THR A 225 5.89 15.75 -15.06
CA THR A 225 5.96 16.47 -16.33
C THR A 225 5.57 17.95 -16.21
N ASN A 226 4.85 18.35 -15.15
CA ASN A 226 4.64 19.74 -14.81
C ASN A 226 5.90 20.30 -14.13
N LYS A 227 6.48 21.39 -14.64
CA LYS A 227 7.76 21.94 -14.15
C LYS A 227 7.76 22.25 -12.65
N ASN A 228 6.67 22.85 -12.15
CA ASN A 228 6.55 23.22 -10.74
C ASN A 228 6.34 22.01 -9.84
N GLU A 229 5.51 21.05 -10.27
CA GLU A 229 5.27 19.79 -9.58
C GLU A 229 6.53 18.93 -9.53
N GLY A 230 7.21 18.75 -10.66
CA GLY A 230 8.46 17.98 -10.71
C GLY A 230 9.52 18.55 -9.77
N LYS A 231 9.64 19.89 -9.69
CA LYS A 231 10.55 20.54 -8.73
C LYS A 231 10.09 20.35 -7.27
N TYR A 232 8.80 20.34 -7.01
CA TYR A 232 8.25 20.14 -5.66
C TYR A 232 8.45 18.71 -5.16
N LEU A 233 8.30 17.73 -6.06
CA LEU A 233 8.37 16.30 -5.73
C LEU A 233 9.81 15.79 -5.53
N ASN A 234 10.79 16.40 -6.21
CA ASN A 234 12.20 16.01 -6.14
C ASN A 234 12.89 16.66 -4.93
#